data_5c5a56b914ed269ebbe89c4b2714235f
#
_entry.id   5c5a56b914ed269ebbe89c4b2714235f
#
_cell.length_a   1.000
_cell.length_b   1.000
_cell.length_c   1.000
_cell.angle_alpha   90.00
_cell.angle_beta   90.00
_cell.angle_gamma   90.00
#
_symmetry.space_group_name_H-M   'P 1'
#
loop_
_entity.id
_entity.type
_entity.pdbx_description
1 polymer ?
#
loop_
_entity_poly.entity_id
_entity_poly.type
_entity_poly.pdbx_seq_one_letter_code
_entity_poly.pdbx_strand_id
1 'polypeptide(L)'
;MQRTSFSTFKCPAARALESVGDWWSILILRDAFQGLSRFDEFQRNLGVAPNILTRRLKHLTDEGLFERHLYNERPPRYEYVLTARGRDFFPVLMALFTWGNQHLPPEEVAMRLADATTGEDRQPLLIDRVTGRTFDPEDTILVPGPAADDAVHDRIAQMKAWFLGFDA
;
A
#
# COMPACT_ATOMS: atom_id res chain seq x y z
N MET A 1 8.00 22.00 -3.61
CA MET A 1 6.70 21.79 -2.94
C MET A 1 6.98 21.11 -1.60
N GLN A 2 6.63 21.75 -0.50
CA GLN A 2 6.86 21.19 0.84
C GLN A 2 5.81 20.09 1.08
N ARG A 3 6.24 18.87 1.42
CA ARG A 3 5.34 17.74 1.69
C ARG A 3 4.60 18.02 3.00
N THR A 4 3.28 18.03 2.99
CA THR A 4 2.47 18.07 4.20
C THR A 4 2.62 16.74 4.94
N SER A 5 2.97 16.78 6.24
CA SER A 5 3.03 15.57 7.07
C SER A 5 1.63 15.23 7.59
N PHE A 6 1.31 13.94 7.57
CA PHE A 6 0.07 13.37 8.09
C PHE A 6 0.26 12.64 9.43
N SER A 7 1.45 12.73 10.04
CA SER A 7 1.79 12.02 11.28
C SER A 7 0.86 12.35 12.47
N THR A 8 0.31 13.57 12.49
CA THR A 8 -0.63 14.04 13.53
C THR A 8 -2.09 13.71 13.24
N PHE A 9 -2.39 13.22 12.04
CA PHE A 9 -3.76 12.89 11.66
C PHE A 9 -4.29 11.68 12.44
N LYS A 10 -5.51 11.76 12.91
CA LYS A 10 -6.20 10.64 13.58
C LYS A 10 -6.73 9.59 12.60
N CYS A 11 -6.82 9.93 11.31
CA CYS A 11 -7.27 9.03 10.26
C CYS A 11 -6.22 7.93 9.97
N PRO A 12 -6.53 6.63 10.11
CA PRO A 12 -5.59 5.55 9.82
C PRO A 12 -5.07 5.56 8.37
N ALA A 13 -5.94 5.89 7.40
CA ALA A 13 -5.54 6.00 6.00
C ALA A 13 -4.53 7.14 5.77
N ALA A 14 -4.75 8.32 6.37
CA ALA A 14 -3.80 9.44 6.28
C ALA A 14 -2.45 9.07 6.90
N ARG A 15 -2.44 8.36 8.04
CA ARG A 15 -1.21 7.87 8.68
C ARG A 15 -0.49 6.81 7.83
N ALA A 16 -1.22 5.93 7.15
CA ALA A 16 -0.62 4.99 6.21
C ALA A 16 0.04 5.71 5.02
N LEU A 17 -0.59 6.78 4.51
CA LEU A 17 -0.04 7.60 3.44
C LEU A 17 1.24 8.37 3.85
N GLU A 18 1.51 8.57 5.13
CA GLU A 18 2.81 9.10 5.56
C GLU A 18 3.95 8.16 5.16
N SER A 19 3.76 6.85 5.32
CA SER A 19 4.77 5.84 4.98
C SER A 19 4.85 5.52 3.49
N VAL A 20 3.68 5.43 2.79
CA VAL A 20 3.62 4.90 1.42
C VAL A 20 2.94 5.82 0.40
N GLY A 21 2.52 7.02 0.77
CA GLY A 21 1.69 7.92 -0.06
C GLY A 21 2.38 8.56 -1.28
N ASP A 22 3.56 8.11 -1.61
CA ASP A 22 4.26 8.48 -2.83
C ASP A 22 4.24 7.31 -3.81
N TRP A 23 3.90 7.58 -5.08
CA TRP A 23 3.77 6.51 -6.09
C TRP A 23 5.05 5.68 -6.28
N TRP A 24 6.24 6.29 -6.15
CA TRP A 24 7.48 5.54 -6.23
C TRP A 24 7.64 4.55 -5.07
N SER A 25 7.20 4.92 -3.87
CA SER A 25 7.20 4.02 -2.70
C SER A 25 6.35 2.78 -2.96
N ILE A 26 5.15 2.94 -3.53
CA ILE A 26 4.27 1.83 -3.88
C ILE A 26 4.89 0.94 -4.96
N LEU A 27 5.49 1.54 -6.01
CA LEU A 27 6.13 0.79 -7.09
C LEU A 27 7.40 0.06 -6.63
N ILE A 28 8.18 0.63 -5.72
CA ILE A 28 9.34 -0.04 -5.10
C ILE A 28 8.88 -1.25 -4.27
N LEU A 29 7.80 -1.11 -3.48
CA LEU A 29 7.22 -2.23 -2.73
C LEU A 29 6.71 -3.32 -3.68
N ARG A 30 6.03 -2.96 -4.78
CA ARG A 30 5.61 -3.91 -5.82
C ARG A 30 6.80 -4.72 -6.34
N ASP A 31 7.89 -4.05 -6.69
CA ASP A 31 9.09 -4.69 -7.23
C ASP A 31 9.74 -5.62 -6.20
N ALA A 32 9.76 -5.21 -4.92
CA ALA A 32 10.25 -6.06 -3.84
C ALA A 32 9.43 -7.34 -3.66
N PHE A 33 8.09 -7.26 -3.80
CA PHE A 33 7.23 -8.45 -3.82
C PHE A 33 7.46 -9.34 -5.05
N GLN A 34 8.02 -8.80 -6.12
CA GLN A 34 8.44 -9.55 -7.31
C GLN A 34 9.87 -10.10 -7.21
N GLY A 35 10.53 -9.91 -6.05
CA GLY A 35 11.83 -10.48 -5.74
C GLY A 35 13.03 -9.55 -6.00
N LEU A 36 12.83 -8.30 -6.42
CA LEU A 36 13.92 -7.33 -6.55
C LEU A 36 14.32 -6.85 -5.15
N SER A 37 15.65 -6.77 -4.93
CA SER A 37 16.20 -6.36 -3.63
C SER A 37 17.32 -5.34 -3.71
N ARG A 38 17.94 -5.16 -4.89
CA ARG A 38 19.12 -4.31 -5.05
C ARG A 38 18.77 -2.97 -5.67
N PHE A 39 19.56 -1.97 -5.32
CA PHE A 39 19.38 -0.61 -5.83
C PHE A 39 19.33 -0.53 -7.35
N ASP A 40 20.28 -1.18 -8.01
CA ASP A 40 20.39 -1.18 -9.48
C ASP A 40 19.26 -1.96 -10.17
N GLU A 41 18.69 -2.98 -9.52
CA GLU A 41 17.52 -3.71 -9.99
C GLU A 41 16.28 -2.80 -9.98
N PHE A 42 15.99 -2.16 -8.84
CA PHE A 42 14.89 -1.17 -8.74
C PHE A 42 15.06 -0.04 -9.74
N GLN A 43 16.29 0.53 -9.84
CA GLN A 43 16.56 1.63 -10.75
C GLN A 43 16.29 1.25 -12.21
N ARG A 44 16.75 0.07 -12.62
CA ARG A 44 16.58 -0.43 -14.00
C ARG A 44 15.10 -0.69 -14.31
N ASN A 45 14.39 -1.31 -13.37
CA ASN A 45 12.99 -1.68 -13.59
C ASN A 45 12.07 -0.46 -13.60
N LEU A 46 12.31 0.51 -12.72
CA LEU A 46 11.45 1.68 -12.56
C LEU A 46 11.83 2.85 -13.49
N GLY A 47 13.05 2.87 -14.02
CA GLY A 47 13.56 4.02 -14.80
C GLY A 47 13.66 5.30 -13.97
N VAL A 48 13.68 5.21 -12.65
CA VAL A 48 13.66 6.36 -11.73
C VAL A 48 15.05 6.94 -11.56
N ALA A 49 15.15 8.27 -11.38
CA ALA A 49 16.40 8.94 -11.11
C ALA A 49 17.04 8.45 -9.79
N PRO A 50 18.38 8.23 -9.74
CA PRO A 50 19.07 7.64 -8.57
C PRO A 50 18.81 8.40 -7.26
N ASN A 51 18.77 9.72 -7.29
CA ASN A 51 18.51 10.56 -6.12
C ASN A 51 17.08 10.38 -5.57
N ILE A 52 16.11 10.16 -6.44
CA ILE A 52 14.72 9.85 -6.04
C ILE A 52 14.69 8.47 -5.38
N LEU A 53 15.25 7.45 -6.05
CA LEU A 53 15.29 6.09 -5.53
C LEU A 53 15.99 6.01 -4.16
N THR A 54 17.16 6.65 -4.02
CA THR A 54 17.89 6.71 -2.74
C THR A 54 17.01 7.28 -1.63
N ARG A 55 16.32 8.39 -1.90
CA ARG A 55 15.44 9.02 -0.91
C ARG A 55 14.25 8.13 -0.54
N ARG A 56 13.68 7.42 -1.51
CA ARG A 56 12.53 6.54 -1.27
C ARG A 56 12.92 5.28 -0.52
N LEU A 57 14.00 4.61 -0.91
CA LEU A 57 14.51 3.45 -0.19
C LEU A 57 14.90 3.80 1.25
N LYS A 58 15.54 4.97 1.45
CA LYS A 58 15.82 5.45 2.81
C LYS A 58 14.53 5.66 3.60
N HIS A 59 13.54 6.35 3.04
CA HIS A 59 12.26 6.59 3.70
C HIS A 59 11.55 5.28 4.07
N LEU A 60 11.44 4.32 3.15
CA LEU A 60 10.81 3.04 3.41
C LEU A 60 11.56 2.21 4.47
N THR A 61 12.90 2.38 4.56
CA THR A 61 13.71 1.78 5.62
C THR A 61 13.46 2.46 6.96
N ASP A 62 13.45 3.80 7.01
CA ASP A 62 13.17 4.58 8.23
C ASP A 62 11.76 4.29 8.77
N GLU A 63 10.79 4.04 7.88
CA GLU A 63 9.43 3.62 8.21
C GLU A 63 9.31 2.14 8.59
N GLY A 64 10.41 1.39 8.55
CA GLY A 64 10.46 -0.02 8.93
C GLY A 64 9.77 -0.99 7.97
N LEU A 65 9.58 -0.60 6.71
CA LEU A 65 9.07 -1.46 5.64
C LEU A 65 10.18 -2.30 4.99
N PHE A 66 11.39 -1.76 4.95
CA PHE A 66 12.59 -2.46 4.54
C PHE A 66 13.62 -2.52 5.66
N GLU A 67 14.45 -3.54 5.62
CA GLU A 67 15.75 -3.61 6.29
C GLU A 67 16.84 -3.72 5.26
N ARG A 68 18.05 -3.24 5.60
CA ARG A 68 19.20 -3.24 4.73
C ARG A 68 20.18 -4.32 5.14
N HIS A 69 20.52 -5.22 4.21
CA HIS A 69 21.54 -6.24 4.42
C HIS A 69 22.75 -5.92 3.55
N LEU A 70 23.93 -5.85 4.18
CA LEU A 70 25.19 -5.65 3.47
C LEU A 70 25.56 -6.94 2.73
N TYR A 71 25.65 -6.90 1.39
CA TYR A 71 26.06 -8.05 0.60
C TYR A 71 27.46 -7.90 -0.05
N ASN A 72 28.00 -6.68 -0.09
CA ASN A 72 29.35 -6.40 -0.55
C ASN A 72 29.99 -5.31 0.32
N GLU A 73 31.21 -5.56 0.79
CA GLU A 73 31.91 -4.65 1.70
C GLU A 73 32.68 -3.52 0.98
N ARG A 74 33.18 -3.79 -0.21
CA ARG A 74 34.07 -2.86 -0.94
C ARG A 74 33.76 -2.85 -2.45
N PRO A 75 33.09 -1.78 -2.96
CA PRO A 75 32.40 -0.74 -2.20
C PRO A 75 31.17 -1.30 -1.46
N PRO A 76 30.75 -0.68 -0.34
CA PRO A 76 29.58 -1.15 0.41
C PRO A 76 28.32 -1.14 -0.46
N ARG A 77 27.68 -2.32 -0.58
CA ARG A 77 26.41 -2.48 -1.29
C ARG A 77 25.40 -3.23 -0.44
N TYR A 78 24.15 -2.83 -0.57
CA TYR A 78 23.07 -3.32 0.28
C TYR A 78 21.94 -3.90 -0.54
N GLU A 79 21.31 -4.94 0.00
CA GLU A 79 20.00 -5.43 -0.38
C GLU A 79 18.94 -4.82 0.56
N TYR A 80 17.77 -4.56 0.01
CA TYR A 80 16.60 -4.05 0.72
C TYR A 80 15.57 -5.18 0.80
N VAL A 81 15.39 -5.71 1.99
CA VAL A 81 14.53 -6.87 2.25
C VAL A 81 13.26 -6.41 2.97
N LEU A 82 12.10 -6.90 2.55
CA LEU A 82 10.83 -6.59 3.22
C LEU A 82 10.82 -7.13 4.67
N THR A 83 10.54 -6.26 5.63
CA THR A 83 10.25 -6.64 7.01
C THR A 83 8.89 -7.32 7.13
N ALA A 84 8.50 -7.77 8.33
CA ALA A 84 7.13 -8.21 8.57
C ALA A 84 6.11 -7.11 8.23
N ARG A 85 6.35 -5.87 8.68
CA ARG A 85 5.51 -4.70 8.36
C ARG A 85 5.47 -4.41 6.85
N GLY A 86 6.59 -4.57 6.14
CA GLY A 86 6.63 -4.43 4.68
C GLY A 86 5.77 -5.49 3.99
N ARG A 87 5.84 -6.74 4.46
CA ARG A 87 5.02 -7.85 3.93
C ARG A 87 3.53 -7.67 4.19
N ASP A 88 3.15 -7.05 5.30
CA ASP A 88 1.75 -6.74 5.62
C ASP A 88 1.10 -5.77 4.62
N PHE A 89 1.90 -5.09 3.77
CA PHE A 89 1.38 -4.23 2.70
C PHE A 89 0.87 -5.01 1.49
N PHE A 90 1.16 -6.30 1.36
CA PHE A 90 0.78 -7.13 0.21
C PHE A 90 -0.72 -7.07 -0.15
N PRO A 91 -1.67 -7.18 0.81
CA PRO A 91 -3.09 -7.07 0.49
C PRO A 91 -3.49 -5.72 -0.11
N VAL A 92 -2.87 -4.63 0.34
CA VAL A 92 -3.10 -3.28 -0.20
C VAL A 92 -2.61 -3.19 -1.64
N LEU A 93 -1.43 -3.76 -1.93
CA LEU A 93 -0.88 -3.82 -3.28
C LEU A 93 -1.77 -4.65 -4.20
N MET A 94 -2.31 -5.78 -3.73
CA MET A 94 -3.23 -6.62 -4.51
C MET A 94 -4.56 -5.94 -4.78
N ALA A 95 -5.09 -5.19 -3.80
CA ALA A 95 -6.29 -4.37 -4.01
C ALA A 95 -6.06 -3.30 -5.08
N LEU A 96 -4.90 -2.62 -5.02
CA LEU A 96 -4.52 -1.62 -6.03
C LEU A 96 -4.35 -2.23 -7.42
N PHE A 97 -3.75 -3.41 -7.50
CA PHE A 97 -3.58 -4.16 -8.76
C PHE A 97 -4.94 -4.55 -9.37
N THR A 98 -5.83 -5.09 -8.55
CA THR A 98 -7.18 -5.49 -8.99
C THR A 98 -7.98 -4.28 -9.45
N TRP A 99 -7.97 -3.19 -8.68
CA TRP A 99 -8.63 -1.95 -9.04
C TRP A 99 -8.08 -1.36 -10.34
N GLY A 100 -6.75 -1.43 -10.56
CA GLY A 100 -6.10 -0.97 -11.78
C GLY A 100 -6.57 -1.71 -13.04
N ASN A 101 -6.90 -3.00 -12.93
CA ASN A 101 -7.40 -3.80 -14.04
C ASN A 101 -8.92 -3.69 -14.25
N GLN A 102 -9.66 -3.29 -13.21
CA GLN A 102 -11.12 -3.42 -13.16
C GLN A 102 -11.86 -2.74 -14.32
N HIS A 103 -11.31 -1.65 -14.85
CA HIS A 103 -11.93 -0.85 -15.89
C HIS A 103 -11.18 -0.92 -17.23
N LEU A 104 -10.19 -1.82 -17.33
CA LEU A 104 -9.51 -2.04 -18.60
C LEU A 104 -10.30 -3.03 -19.48
N PRO A 105 -10.38 -2.80 -20.79
CA PRO A 105 -10.87 -3.81 -21.71
C PRO A 105 -9.93 -5.03 -21.66
N PRO A 106 -10.45 -6.26 -21.85
CA PRO A 106 -9.66 -7.50 -21.70
C PRO A 106 -8.35 -7.52 -22.49
N GLU A 107 -8.34 -6.93 -23.68
CA GLU A 107 -7.18 -6.84 -24.57
C GLU A 107 -6.07 -5.90 -24.05
N GLU A 108 -6.36 -5.01 -23.13
CA GLU A 108 -5.41 -4.09 -22.50
C GLU A 108 -4.86 -4.63 -21.17
N VAL A 109 -5.41 -5.73 -20.64
CA VAL A 109 -4.96 -6.34 -19.40
C VAL A 109 -3.64 -7.09 -19.66
N ALA A 110 -2.53 -6.43 -19.38
CA ALA A 110 -1.19 -6.99 -19.61
C ALA A 110 -0.75 -8.03 -18.56
N MET A 111 -1.28 -7.97 -17.34
CA MET A 111 -0.92 -8.87 -16.22
C MET A 111 -2.14 -9.25 -15.42
N ARG A 112 -2.22 -10.54 -15.04
CA ARG A 112 -3.28 -11.10 -14.21
C ARG A 112 -2.68 -11.80 -12.99
N LEU A 113 -3.45 -11.90 -11.92
CA LEU A 113 -3.10 -12.73 -10.77
C LEU A 113 -3.61 -14.16 -11.04
N ALA A 114 -2.75 -15.13 -10.75
CA ALA A 114 -3.12 -16.54 -10.89
C ALA A 114 -2.64 -17.34 -9.68
N ASP A 115 -3.26 -18.47 -9.46
CA ASP A 115 -2.77 -19.48 -8.52
C ASP A 115 -1.44 -20.05 -9.02
N ALA A 116 -0.43 -20.07 -8.15
CA ALA A 116 0.91 -20.52 -8.53
C ALA A 116 0.98 -22.04 -8.85
N THR A 117 0.00 -22.82 -8.40
CA THR A 117 -0.03 -24.26 -8.59
C THR A 117 -0.91 -24.67 -9.77
N THR A 118 -2.09 -24.05 -9.89
CA THR A 118 -3.09 -24.44 -10.90
C THR A 118 -3.04 -23.54 -12.13
N GLY A 119 -2.49 -22.33 -12.04
CA GLY A 119 -2.52 -21.33 -13.10
C GLY A 119 -3.88 -20.64 -13.27
N GLU A 120 -4.88 -20.99 -12.47
CA GLU A 120 -6.21 -20.39 -12.53
C GLU A 120 -6.20 -18.93 -12.07
N ASP A 121 -7.02 -18.11 -12.71
CA ASP A 121 -7.15 -16.70 -12.38
C ASP A 121 -7.63 -16.47 -10.95
N ARG A 122 -6.99 -15.53 -10.27
CA ARG A 122 -7.36 -15.08 -8.93
C ARG A 122 -7.87 -13.65 -8.95
N GLN A 123 -9.01 -13.45 -8.28
CA GLN A 123 -9.60 -12.14 -8.07
C GLN A 123 -9.64 -11.85 -6.56
N PRO A 124 -8.70 -11.06 -6.03
CA PRO A 124 -8.69 -10.69 -4.62
C PRO A 124 -9.95 -9.94 -4.21
N LEU A 125 -10.51 -10.31 -3.07
CA LEU A 125 -11.63 -9.63 -2.42
C LEU A 125 -11.21 -9.23 -1.00
N LEU A 126 -11.71 -8.10 -0.53
CA LEU A 126 -11.61 -7.72 0.87
C LEU A 126 -12.75 -8.37 1.64
N ILE A 127 -12.39 -9.21 2.61
CA ILE A 127 -13.36 -9.92 3.45
C ILE A 127 -13.15 -9.60 4.92
N ASP A 128 -14.24 -9.57 5.67
CA ASP A 128 -14.21 -9.51 7.13
C ASP A 128 -13.67 -10.84 7.67
N ARG A 129 -12.61 -10.78 8.47
CA ARG A 129 -11.93 -11.95 9.01
C ARG A 129 -12.79 -12.78 9.98
N VAL A 130 -13.76 -12.14 10.64
CA VAL A 130 -14.61 -12.77 11.66
C VAL A 130 -15.81 -13.44 11.02
N THR A 131 -16.47 -12.74 10.10
CA THR A 131 -17.72 -13.18 9.48
C THR A 131 -17.53 -13.89 8.14
N GLY A 132 -16.38 -13.71 7.49
CA GLY A 132 -16.11 -14.19 6.13
C GLY A 132 -16.87 -13.43 5.03
N ARG A 133 -17.61 -12.38 5.38
CA ARG A 133 -18.38 -11.56 4.41
C ARG A 133 -17.47 -10.54 3.71
N THR A 134 -17.80 -10.20 2.50
CA THR A 134 -17.17 -9.09 1.77
C THR A 134 -17.48 -7.76 2.44
N PHE A 135 -16.51 -6.83 2.40
CA PHE A 135 -16.78 -5.44 2.80
C PHE A 135 -17.59 -4.76 1.70
N ASP A 136 -18.74 -4.20 2.10
CA ASP A 136 -19.60 -3.40 1.26
C ASP A 136 -19.72 -1.99 1.87
N PRO A 137 -19.62 -0.90 1.07
CA PRO A 137 -19.84 0.45 1.56
C PRO A 137 -21.21 0.65 2.22
N GLU A 138 -22.23 -0.07 1.76
CA GLU A 138 -23.61 0.05 2.26
C GLU A 138 -23.79 -0.54 3.67
N ASP A 139 -23.00 -1.57 4.03
CA ASP A 139 -23.09 -2.24 5.34
C ASP A 139 -21.88 -1.98 6.26
N THR A 140 -20.94 -1.11 5.82
CA THR A 140 -19.72 -0.81 6.56
C THR A 140 -19.70 0.62 7.05
N ILE A 141 -19.54 0.82 8.36
CA ILE A 141 -19.46 2.15 8.99
C ILE A 141 -18.17 2.34 9.77
N LEU A 142 -17.74 3.59 9.88
CA LEU A 142 -16.68 3.97 10.81
C LEU A 142 -17.27 4.23 12.20
N VAL A 143 -16.59 3.72 13.21
CA VAL A 143 -16.91 3.97 14.62
C VAL A 143 -15.71 4.53 15.37
N PRO A 144 -15.90 5.36 16.42
CA PRO A 144 -14.79 5.87 17.22
C PRO A 144 -14.00 4.73 17.87
N GLY A 145 -12.67 4.77 17.74
CA GLY A 145 -11.77 3.88 18.46
C GLY A 145 -11.38 4.42 19.83
N PRO A 146 -10.61 3.65 20.64
CA PRO A 146 -10.23 4.05 22.00
C PRO A 146 -9.42 5.36 22.10
N ALA A 147 -8.79 5.80 21.03
CA ALA A 147 -8.01 7.03 20.96
C ALA A 147 -8.75 8.18 20.27
N ALA A 148 -10.08 8.06 20.08
CA ALA A 148 -10.91 9.10 19.50
C ALA A 148 -11.05 10.28 20.47
N ASP A 149 -10.86 11.49 19.95
CA ASP A 149 -11.19 12.75 20.60
C ASP A 149 -12.51 13.32 20.04
N ASP A 150 -12.96 14.45 20.58
CA ASP A 150 -14.21 15.08 20.18
C ASP A 150 -14.24 15.37 18.67
N ALA A 151 -13.11 15.79 18.09
CA ALA A 151 -13.02 16.07 16.66
C ALA A 151 -13.22 14.80 15.81
N VAL A 152 -12.77 13.63 16.27
CA VAL A 152 -13.02 12.34 15.61
C VAL A 152 -14.48 11.94 15.75
N HIS A 153 -15.10 12.13 16.92
CA HIS A 153 -16.53 11.86 17.14
C HIS A 153 -17.40 12.71 16.22
N ASP A 154 -17.14 14.04 16.15
CA ASP A 154 -17.87 14.96 15.29
C ASP A 154 -17.74 14.60 13.81
N ARG A 155 -16.51 14.27 13.38
CA ARG A 155 -16.25 13.85 11.99
C ARG A 155 -17.00 12.58 11.63
N ILE A 156 -17.00 11.57 12.51
CA ILE A 156 -17.71 10.31 12.25
C ILE A 156 -19.24 10.53 12.21
N ALA A 157 -19.77 11.39 13.09
CA ALA A 157 -21.18 11.75 13.08
C ALA A 157 -21.61 12.41 11.75
N GLN A 158 -20.76 13.33 11.23
CA GLN A 158 -20.99 13.96 9.92
C GLN A 158 -20.93 12.95 8.77
N MET A 159 -19.99 11.99 8.82
CA MET A 159 -19.87 10.93 7.79
C MET A 159 -21.08 10.01 7.75
N LYS A 160 -21.64 9.62 8.89
CA LYS A 160 -22.86 8.81 8.93
C LYS A 160 -24.02 9.49 8.21
N ALA A 161 -24.18 10.79 8.41
CA ALA A 161 -25.20 11.57 7.71
C ALA A 161 -24.98 11.62 6.19
N TRP A 162 -23.73 11.61 5.76
CA TRP A 162 -23.37 11.66 4.34
C TRP A 162 -23.57 10.30 3.63
N PHE A 163 -23.17 9.19 4.27
CA PHE A 163 -23.39 7.83 3.74
C PHE A 163 -24.86 7.48 3.56
N LEU A 164 -25.71 7.95 4.48
CA LEU A 164 -27.17 7.76 4.38
C LEU A 164 -27.83 8.61 3.29
N GLY A 165 -27.11 9.55 2.69
CA GLY A 165 -27.59 10.44 1.63
C GLY A 165 -27.25 9.99 0.19
N PHE A 166 -26.57 8.85 0.01
CA PHE A 166 -26.26 8.31 -1.32
C PHE A 166 -27.46 7.65 -2.02
N ASP A 167 -28.58 7.44 -1.31
CA ASP A 167 -29.83 6.89 -1.84
C ASP A 167 -30.80 7.97 -2.36
N ALA A 168 -30.30 9.16 -2.75
CA ALA A 168 -31.13 10.24 -3.29
C ALA A 168 -30.78 10.58 -4.74
#